data_9a09a02ba7b6658e643a01da0c725a62
#
_entry.id   9a09a02ba7b6658e643a01da0c725a62
#
_cell.length_a   1.000
_cell.length_b   1.000
_cell.length_c   1.000
_cell.angle_alpha   90.00
_cell.angle_beta   90.00
_cell.angle_gamma   90.00
#
_symmetry.space_group_name_H-M   'P 1'
#
loop_
_entity.id
_entity.type
_entity.pdbx_description
1 polymer ?
#
loop_
_entity_poly.entity_id
_entity_poly.type
_entity_poly.pdbx_seq_one_letter_code
_entity_poly.pdbx_strand_id
1 'polypeptide(L)'
;MSKQKLELTWIGKEKRPKLEPRILLEDPEKSYHANRRVTEHDIFDNRLIFGDNLLALKALEQEFYGRIKCIYIDPPFNTGQAFEHYDDGLEHSLWLSLMRDRLYILHRLLSDDGLFWIQLDDNEVHYCKVILDEIFGRQNFVSHITYERSGAAGLGLGGFVVSTGESILLYKKNRLPQKRVLSHQLLDGKTMKRYNKALVTAGDRTLVREFESKSNGELVKVFRHTGFEIKTISLAKFEEREEEIRSEFAENFETLFRTNQIQKENQFQRDLVSLMDKSHLYTVDYTPSRGKHEGKLTTLYYYNAELFAWLKDTAELSDGQITKSSSITNVWTHSEIPKADIASEGG
;
A
#
# COMPACT_ATOMS: atom_id res chain seq x y z
N MET A 1 6.64 -33.13 -20.22
CA MET A 1 5.49 -33.26 -19.30
C MET A 1 4.50 -32.15 -19.59
N SER A 2 3.27 -32.47 -20.00
CA SER A 2 2.23 -31.45 -20.16
C SER A 2 1.95 -30.84 -18.78
N LYS A 3 2.02 -29.52 -18.66
CA LYS A 3 1.64 -28.82 -17.41
C LYS A 3 0.14 -29.10 -17.21
N GLN A 4 -0.21 -29.80 -16.14
CA GLN A 4 -1.61 -29.97 -15.73
C GLN A 4 -2.15 -28.57 -15.41
N LYS A 5 -3.31 -28.25 -16.01
CA LYS A 5 -4.01 -26.98 -15.83
C LYS A 5 -5.21 -27.21 -14.92
N LEU A 6 -5.34 -26.40 -13.87
CA LEU A 6 -6.58 -26.34 -13.10
C LEU A 6 -7.60 -25.54 -13.91
N GLU A 7 -8.81 -26.06 -14.04
CA GLU A 7 -9.89 -25.42 -14.77
C GLU A 7 -11.21 -25.58 -14.02
N LEU A 8 -11.97 -24.49 -13.89
CA LEU A 8 -13.33 -24.50 -13.36
C LEU A 8 -14.29 -24.76 -14.52
N THR A 9 -15.17 -25.73 -14.38
CA THR A 9 -16.17 -26.08 -15.39
C THR A 9 -17.58 -25.86 -14.85
N TRP A 10 -18.50 -25.31 -15.68
CA TRP A 10 -19.89 -25.10 -15.37
C TRP A 10 -20.75 -25.23 -16.64
N ILE A 11 -22.07 -25.40 -16.47
CA ILE A 11 -22.99 -25.48 -17.59
C ILE A 11 -23.02 -24.14 -18.34
N GLY A 12 -22.70 -24.15 -19.62
CA GLY A 12 -22.69 -22.96 -20.46
C GLY A 12 -21.33 -22.25 -20.56
N LYS A 13 -20.26 -22.77 -19.94
CA LYS A 13 -18.92 -22.19 -20.03
C LYS A 13 -18.47 -21.91 -21.47
N GLU A 14 -18.77 -22.81 -22.41
CA GLU A 14 -18.37 -22.69 -23.81
C GLU A 14 -19.31 -21.80 -24.65
N LYS A 15 -20.48 -21.46 -24.11
CA LYS A 15 -21.43 -20.59 -24.79
C LYS A 15 -21.00 -19.14 -24.61
N ARG A 16 -20.50 -18.52 -25.68
CA ARG A 16 -20.14 -17.11 -25.68
C ARG A 16 -21.14 -16.30 -26.52
N PRO A 17 -21.56 -15.13 -26.01
CA PRO A 17 -22.43 -14.25 -26.78
C PRO A 17 -21.72 -13.75 -28.04
N LYS A 18 -22.42 -13.71 -29.15
CA LYS A 18 -21.95 -12.98 -30.34
C LYS A 18 -22.23 -11.50 -30.10
N LEU A 19 -21.18 -10.75 -29.84
CA LEU A 19 -21.29 -9.31 -29.62
C LEU A 19 -21.37 -8.59 -30.97
N GLU A 20 -22.40 -7.80 -31.15
CA GLU A 20 -22.51 -6.90 -32.29
C GLU A 20 -21.57 -5.73 -32.10
N PRO A 21 -20.94 -5.25 -33.18
CA PRO A 21 -20.15 -4.00 -33.12
C PRO A 21 -21.04 -2.82 -32.69
N ARG A 22 -20.58 -2.05 -31.73
CA ARG A 22 -21.23 -0.83 -31.26
C ARG A 22 -20.22 0.30 -31.31
N ILE A 23 -20.70 1.52 -31.46
CA ILE A 23 -19.93 2.74 -31.33
C ILE A 23 -20.43 3.53 -30.12
N LEU A 24 -19.55 4.23 -29.48
CA LEU A 24 -19.91 5.17 -28.42
C LEU A 24 -20.21 6.53 -29.09
N LEU A 25 -21.36 7.08 -28.75
CA LEU A 25 -21.76 8.41 -29.22
C LEU A 25 -21.78 9.35 -28.03
N GLU A 26 -21.17 10.49 -28.17
CA GLU A 26 -21.27 11.57 -27.19
C GLU A 26 -22.69 12.14 -27.19
N ASP A 27 -23.22 12.40 -26.00
CA ASP A 27 -24.44 13.18 -25.79
C ASP A 27 -24.03 14.61 -25.38
N PRO A 28 -24.03 15.58 -26.30
CA PRO A 28 -23.54 16.92 -26.00
C PRO A 28 -24.36 17.66 -24.94
N GLU A 29 -25.65 17.30 -24.77
CA GLU A 29 -26.53 17.91 -23.77
C GLU A 29 -26.16 17.49 -22.35
N LYS A 30 -25.51 16.30 -22.19
CA LYS A 30 -25.06 15.75 -20.93
C LYS A 30 -23.54 15.83 -20.73
N SER A 31 -22.83 16.37 -21.72
CA SER A 31 -21.38 16.50 -21.68
C SER A 31 -20.95 17.84 -21.11
N TYR A 32 -19.98 17.84 -20.20
CA TYR A 32 -19.35 19.04 -19.67
C TYR A 32 -17.95 19.20 -20.26
N HIS A 33 -17.74 20.31 -20.93
CA HIS A 33 -16.42 20.68 -21.45
C HIS A 33 -15.93 21.93 -20.71
N ALA A 34 -14.84 21.80 -19.97
CA ALA A 34 -14.27 22.90 -19.21
C ALA A 34 -13.76 23.99 -20.15
N ASN A 35 -14.16 25.24 -19.88
CA ASN A 35 -13.75 26.41 -20.69
C ASN A 35 -12.27 26.76 -20.55
N ARG A 36 -11.62 26.31 -19.47
CA ARG A 36 -10.18 26.51 -19.23
C ARG A 36 -9.60 25.36 -18.43
N ARG A 37 -8.33 25.10 -18.63
CA ARG A 37 -7.54 24.21 -17.77
C ARG A 37 -7.15 24.94 -16.49
N VAL A 38 -7.07 24.23 -15.37
CA VAL A 38 -6.52 24.73 -14.12
C VAL A 38 -5.00 24.66 -14.18
N THR A 39 -4.47 23.59 -14.77
CA THR A 39 -3.04 23.41 -15.06
C THR A 39 -2.84 23.10 -16.55
N GLU A 40 -1.61 23.26 -17.05
CA GLU A 40 -1.26 22.91 -18.44
C GLU A 40 -1.36 21.39 -18.73
N HIS A 41 -1.40 20.58 -17.67
CA HIS A 41 -1.42 19.11 -17.75
C HIS A 41 -2.82 18.52 -17.60
N ASP A 42 -3.84 19.33 -17.39
CA ASP A 42 -5.20 18.83 -17.21
C ASP A 42 -5.72 18.18 -18.49
N ILE A 43 -6.24 16.97 -18.35
CA ILE A 43 -6.86 16.20 -19.43
C ILE A 43 -8.32 16.00 -19.08
N PHE A 44 -9.23 16.56 -19.90
CA PHE A 44 -10.67 16.42 -19.77
C PHE A 44 -11.15 15.30 -20.72
N ASP A 45 -11.04 14.04 -20.31
CA ASP A 45 -11.45 12.87 -21.08
C ASP A 45 -12.12 11.82 -20.19
N ASN A 46 -12.78 12.26 -19.12
CA ASN A 46 -13.60 11.38 -18.30
C ASN A 46 -14.89 11.06 -19.05
N ARG A 47 -15.27 9.77 -19.07
CA ARG A 47 -16.43 9.30 -19.83
C ARG A 47 -17.36 8.50 -18.92
N LEU A 48 -18.62 8.90 -18.84
CA LEU A 48 -19.71 8.11 -18.30
C LEU A 48 -20.43 7.43 -19.46
N ILE A 49 -20.45 6.12 -19.50
CA ILE A 49 -21.04 5.37 -20.62
C ILE A 49 -22.31 4.72 -20.14
N PHE A 50 -23.43 5.10 -20.76
CA PHE A 50 -24.75 4.52 -20.50
C PHE A 50 -25.05 3.37 -21.46
N GLY A 51 -25.43 2.21 -20.92
CA GLY A 51 -25.81 1.02 -21.69
C GLY A 51 -25.35 -0.28 -21.08
N ASP A 52 -25.57 -1.40 -21.81
CA ASP A 52 -25.03 -2.71 -21.39
C ASP A 52 -23.50 -2.66 -21.37
N ASN A 53 -22.92 -2.99 -20.21
CA ASN A 53 -21.50 -2.86 -20.00
C ASN A 53 -20.65 -3.84 -20.83
N LEU A 54 -21.17 -5.00 -21.25
CA LEU A 54 -20.43 -5.92 -22.12
C LEU A 54 -20.28 -5.36 -23.53
N LEU A 55 -21.33 -4.70 -24.05
CA LEU A 55 -21.30 -4.02 -25.34
C LEU A 55 -20.42 -2.76 -25.28
N ALA A 56 -20.51 -1.98 -24.19
CA ALA A 56 -19.68 -0.83 -23.95
C ALA A 56 -18.17 -1.20 -23.88
N LEU A 57 -17.83 -2.23 -23.13
CA LEU A 57 -16.46 -2.74 -23.05
C LEU A 57 -15.93 -3.19 -24.40
N LYS A 58 -16.80 -3.83 -25.21
CA LYS A 58 -16.44 -4.24 -26.57
C LYS A 58 -16.17 -3.05 -27.49
N ALA A 59 -16.94 -1.97 -27.36
CA ALA A 59 -16.71 -0.73 -28.11
C ALA A 59 -15.39 -0.05 -27.70
N LEU A 60 -15.08 -0.03 -26.40
CA LEU A 60 -13.84 0.54 -25.87
C LEU A 60 -12.57 -0.21 -26.31
N GLU A 61 -12.68 -1.46 -26.72
CA GLU A 61 -11.53 -2.26 -27.13
C GLU A 61 -10.76 -1.67 -28.31
N GLN A 62 -11.44 -0.98 -29.23
CA GLN A 62 -10.80 -0.37 -30.39
C GLN A 62 -9.83 0.76 -30.00
N GLU A 63 -10.20 1.55 -28.99
CA GLU A 63 -9.45 2.72 -28.56
C GLU A 63 -8.47 2.37 -27.43
N PHE A 64 -8.87 1.53 -26.48
CA PHE A 64 -8.18 1.31 -25.22
C PHE A 64 -7.47 -0.05 -25.08
N TYR A 65 -7.38 -0.86 -26.14
CA TYR A 65 -6.66 -2.13 -26.09
C TYR A 65 -5.23 -1.95 -25.58
N GLY A 66 -4.89 -2.60 -24.46
CA GLY A 66 -3.55 -2.55 -23.87
C GLY A 66 -3.14 -1.20 -23.28
N ARG A 67 -4.07 -0.28 -23.00
CA ARG A 67 -3.77 1.09 -22.57
C ARG A 67 -4.20 1.43 -21.15
N ILE A 68 -5.15 0.69 -20.56
CA ILE A 68 -5.71 1.01 -19.25
C ILE A 68 -4.72 0.61 -18.15
N LYS A 69 -4.42 1.55 -17.27
CA LYS A 69 -3.47 1.36 -16.16
C LYS A 69 -4.11 0.74 -14.92
N CYS A 70 -5.37 1.05 -14.66
CA CYS A 70 -6.09 0.55 -13.51
C CYS A 70 -7.54 0.27 -13.87
N ILE A 71 -8.01 -0.92 -13.50
CA ILE A 71 -9.42 -1.30 -13.59
C ILE A 71 -9.86 -1.73 -12.20
N TYR A 72 -10.93 -1.13 -11.71
CA TYR A 72 -11.62 -1.53 -10.48
C TYR A 72 -13.07 -1.84 -10.84
N ILE A 73 -13.56 -2.99 -10.39
CA ILE A 73 -14.96 -3.37 -10.55
C ILE A 73 -15.55 -3.87 -9.25
N ASP A 74 -16.82 -3.54 -9.06
CA ASP A 74 -17.70 -3.98 -7.98
C ASP A 74 -18.94 -4.62 -8.63
N PRO A 75 -18.88 -5.92 -9.02
CA PRO A 75 -19.97 -6.59 -9.69
C PRO A 75 -21.05 -7.02 -8.68
N PRO A 76 -22.24 -7.46 -9.16
CA PRO A 76 -23.23 -8.09 -8.29
C PRO A 76 -22.62 -9.25 -7.50
N PHE A 77 -22.84 -9.27 -6.16
CA PHE A 77 -22.23 -10.29 -5.27
C PHE A 77 -23.01 -11.62 -5.27
N ASN A 78 -24.13 -11.66 -5.98
CA ASN A 78 -24.99 -12.85 -6.07
C ASN A 78 -25.54 -13.30 -4.70
N THR A 79 -25.91 -12.33 -3.86
CA THR A 79 -26.39 -12.57 -2.48
C THR A 79 -27.83 -13.10 -2.41
N GLY A 80 -28.53 -13.13 -3.53
CA GLY A 80 -29.96 -13.48 -3.61
C GLY A 80 -30.90 -12.37 -3.13
N GLN A 81 -30.38 -11.16 -2.87
CA GLN A 81 -31.19 -10.00 -2.53
C GLN A 81 -31.65 -9.30 -3.80
N ALA A 82 -32.94 -8.96 -3.88
CA ALA A 82 -33.47 -8.18 -4.98
C ALA A 82 -33.12 -6.71 -4.79
N PHE A 83 -32.35 -6.15 -5.69
CA PHE A 83 -32.08 -4.72 -5.76
C PHE A 83 -32.95 -4.06 -6.84
N GLU A 84 -33.34 -2.80 -6.67
CA GLU A 84 -34.28 -2.11 -7.54
C GLU A 84 -33.83 -2.02 -9.00
N HIS A 85 -32.53 -2.09 -9.26
CA HIS A 85 -31.94 -1.86 -10.57
C HIS A 85 -31.15 -3.05 -11.15
N TYR A 86 -30.94 -4.15 -10.41
CA TYR A 86 -30.29 -5.35 -10.90
C TYR A 86 -30.65 -6.61 -10.08
N ASP A 87 -30.60 -7.75 -10.74
CA ASP A 87 -30.87 -9.05 -10.14
C ASP A 87 -29.57 -9.61 -9.53
N ASP A 88 -29.53 -9.66 -8.19
CA ASP A 88 -28.41 -10.23 -7.42
C ASP A 88 -28.67 -11.69 -7.02
N GLY A 89 -29.69 -12.32 -7.58
CA GLY A 89 -30.06 -13.72 -7.36
C GLY A 89 -29.84 -14.60 -8.57
N LEU A 90 -28.81 -14.35 -9.38
CA LEU A 90 -28.50 -15.16 -10.55
C LEU A 90 -28.15 -16.60 -10.17
N GLU A 91 -28.60 -17.57 -10.98
CA GLU A 91 -28.08 -18.92 -10.87
C GLU A 91 -26.54 -18.88 -11.08
N HIS A 92 -25.81 -19.57 -10.21
CA HIS A 92 -24.36 -19.49 -10.11
C HIS A 92 -23.62 -19.66 -11.44
N SER A 93 -24.08 -20.59 -12.32
CA SER A 93 -23.45 -20.79 -13.63
C SER A 93 -23.66 -19.61 -14.59
N LEU A 94 -24.80 -18.90 -14.46
CA LEU A 94 -25.06 -17.67 -15.21
C LEU A 94 -24.16 -16.54 -14.76
N TRP A 95 -23.99 -16.38 -13.44
CA TRP A 95 -23.06 -15.38 -12.87
C TRP A 95 -21.64 -15.62 -13.36
N LEU A 96 -21.15 -16.87 -13.30
CA LEU A 96 -19.83 -17.24 -13.80
C LEU A 96 -19.65 -16.90 -15.28
N SER A 97 -20.69 -17.17 -16.10
CA SER A 97 -20.67 -16.85 -17.53
C SER A 97 -20.66 -15.35 -17.79
N LEU A 98 -21.47 -14.58 -17.04
CA LEU A 98 -21.53 -13.13 -17.11
C LEU A 98 -20.17 -12.50 -16.78
N MET A 99 -19.53 -12.96 -15.71
CA MET A 99 -18.24 -12.46 -15.28
C MET A 99 -17.11 -12.84 -16.25
N ARG A 100 -17.06 -14.10 -16.67
CA ARG A 100 -16.05 -14.58 -17.64
C ARG A 100 -15.97 -13.69 -18.87
N ASP A 101 -17.09 -13.37 -19.50
CA ASP A 101 -17.13 -12.64 -20.76
C ASP A 101 -16.59 -11.21 -20.60
N ARG A 102 -16.90 -10.56 -19.47
CA ARG A 102 -16.41 -9.23 -19.13
C ARG A 102 -14.92 -9.25 -18.75
N LEU A 103 -14.50 -10.20 -17.93
CA LEU A 103 -13.13 -10.33 -17.47
C LEU A 103 -12.14 -10.54 -18.63
N TYR A 104 -12.53 -11.27 -19.68
CA TYR A 104 -11.70 -11.41 -20.88
C TYR A 104 -11.45 -10.08 -21.57
N ILE A 105 -12.47 -9.23 -21.70
CA ILE A 105 -12.32 -7.93 -22.36
C ILE A 105 -11.51 -7.00 -21.46
N LEU A 106 -11.84 -6.94 -20.15
CA LEU A 106 -11.11 -6.12 -19.18
C LEU A 106 -9.62 -6.47 -19.15
N HIS A 107 -9.27 -7.77 -19.19
CA HIS A 107 -7.89 -8.21 -19.30
C HIS A 107 -7.20 -7.68 -20.56
N ARG A 108 -7.88 -7.63 -21.70
CA ARG A 108 -7.33 -7.12 -22.98
C ARG A 108 -7.12 -5.61 -22.96
N LEU A 109 -7.98 -4.86 -22.29
CA LEU A 109 -7.88 -3.40 -22.13
C LEU A 109 -6.67 -3.01 -21.29
N LEU A 110 -6.25 -3.81 -20.31
CA LEU A 110 -5.12 -3.50 -19.45
C LEU A 110 -3.80 -3.37 -20.21
N SER A 111 -3.02 -2.35 -19.84
CA SER A 111 -1.62 -2.21 -20.25
C SER A 111 -0.75 -3.28 -19.59
N ASP A 112 0.46 -3.44 -20.07
CA ASP A 112 1.41 -4.47 -19.63
C ASP A 112 1.72 -4.40 -18.13
N ASP A 113 1.73 -3.19 -17.55
CA ASP A 113 1.89 -2.89 -16.14
C ASP A 113 0.58 -2.48 -15.45
N GLY A 114 -0.57 -2.78 -16.09
CA GLY A 114 -1.89 -2.48 -15.57
C GLY A 114 -2.29 -3.39 -14.40
N LEU A 115 -3.08 -2.84 -13.49
CA LEU A 115 -3.63 -3.51 -12.32
C LEU A 115 -5.13 -3.71 -12.45
N PHE A 116 -5.59 -4.87 -12.04
CA PHE A 116 -7.00 -5.23 -12.01
C PHE A 116 -7.44 -5.53 -10.58
N TRP A 117 -8.52 -4.89 -10.15
CA TRP A 117 -9.11 -5.01 -8.83
C TRP A 117 -10.56 -5.45 -8.97
N ILE A 118 -10.98 -6.38 -8.15
CA ILE A 118 -12.38 -6.80 -8.07
C ILE A 118 -12.77 -7.00 -6.62
N GLN A 119 -13.86 -6.36 -6.22
CA GLN A 119 -14.47 -6.49 -4.89
C GLN A 119 -15.59 -7.50 -4.94
N LEU A 120 -15.68 -8.37 -3.95
CA LEU A 120 -16.67 -9.43 -3.82
C LEU A 120 -16.85 -9.80 -2.35
N ASP A 121 -17.97 -10.38 -2.03
CA ASP A 121 -18.21 -11.08 -0.75
C ASP A 121 -17.83 -12.56 -0.82
N ASP A 122 -18.16 -13.30 0.23
CA ASP A 122 -17.83 -14.72 0.39
C ASP A 122 -18.58 -15.63 -0.61
N ASN A 123 -19.72 -15.17 -1.21
CA ASN A 123 -20.51 -16.02 -2.10
C ASN A 123 -19.74 -16.40 -3.37
N GLU A 124 -19.09 -15.42 -4.00
CA GLU A 124 -18.51 -15.62 -5.32
C GLU A 124 -16.99 -15.44 -5.40
N VAL A 125 -16.34 -14.90 -4.34
CA VAL A 125 -14.90 -14.59 -4.39
C VAL A 125 -14.02 -15.79 -4.73
N HIS A 126 -14.35 -16.96 -4.21
CA HIS A 126 -13.54 -18.16 -4.40
C HIS A 126 -13.60 -18.69 -5.83
N TYR A 127 -14.77 -18.69 -6.44
CA TYR A 127 -14.98 -19.11 -7.82
C TYR A 127 -14.41 -18.08 -8.80
N CYS A 128 -14.67 -16.81 -8.53
CA CYS A 128 -14.09 -15.70 -9.30
C CYS A 128 -12.56 -15.76 -9.32
N LYS A 129 -11.94 -16.10 -8.18
CA LYS A 129 -10.48 -16.28 -8.08
C LYS A 129 -9.97 -17.33 -9.06
N VAL A 130 -10.69 -18.45 -9.23
CA VAL A 130 -10.29 -19.51 -10.17
C VAL A 130 -10.40 -19.03 -11.62
N ILE A 131 -11.49 -18.33 -11.98
CA ILE A 131 -11.65 -17.75 -13.32
C ILE A 131 -10.54 -16.72 -13.61
N LEU A 132 -10.21 -15.88 -12.64
CA LEU A 132 -9.11 -14.91 -12.77
C LEU A 132 -7.77 -15.60 -12.96
N ASP A 133 -7.51 -16.70 -12.27
CA ASP A 133 -6.30 -17.51 -12.47
C ASP A 133 -6.24 -18.12 -13.89
N GLU A 134 -7.39 -18.47 -14.49
CA GLU A 134 -7.47 -18.94 -15.87
C GLU A 134 -7.17 -17.82 -16.89
N ILE A 135 -7.70 -16.61 -16.65
CA ILE A 135 -7.62 -15.48 -17.59
C ILE A 135 -6.30 -14.74 -17.47
N PHE A 136 -5.91 -14.37 -16.25
CA PHE A 136 -4.69 -13.59 -15.96
C PHE A 136 -3.45 -14.45 -15.80
N GLY A 137 -3.63 -15.72 -15.42
CA GLY A 137 -2.56 -16.60 -14.98
C GLY A 137 -2.28 -16.44 -13.47
N ARG A 138 -2.17 -17.58 -12.77
CA ARG A 138 -1.95 -17.62 -11.31
C ARG A 138 -0.71 -16.84 -10.87
N GLN A 139 0.34 -16.78 -11.67
CA GLN A 139 1.58 -16.03 -11.40
C GLN A 139 1.37 -14.50 -11.40
N ASN A 140 0.27 -14.04 -11.93
CA ASN A 140 -0.10 -12.63 -11.98
C ASN A 140 -1.01 -12.19 -10.83
N PHE A 141 -1.41 -13.13 -9.97
CA PHE A 141 -2.05 -12.81 -8.70
C PHE A 141 -1.08 -12.03 -7.80
N VAL A 142 -1.53 -10.89 -7.28
CA VAL A 142 -0.72 -10.00 -6.43
C VAL A 142 -1.12 -10.14 -4.97
N SER A 143 -2.42 -9.98 -4.66
CA SER A 143 -2.91 -10.03 -3.28
C SER A 143 -4.41 -10.34 -3.21
N HIS A 144 -4.81 -10.91 -2.10
CA HIS A 144 -6.17 -10.93 -1.58
C HIS A 144 -6.18 -9.94 -0.40
N ILE A 145 -7.00 -8.90 -0.52
CA ILE A 145 -7.16 -7.86 0.49
C ILE A 145 -8.49 -8.11 1.19
N THR A 146 -8.46 -8.16 2.51
CA THR A 146 -9.66 -8.18 3.34
C THR A 146 -10.00 -6.73 3.71
N TYR A 147 -11.17 -6.28 3.31
CA TYR A 147 -11.71 -4.96 3.61
C TYR A 147 -12.78 -5.07 4.70
N GLU A 148 -12.56 -4.42 5.82
CA GLU A 148 -13.53 -4.32 6.91
C GLU A 148 -14.58 -3.26 6.57
N ARG A 149 -15.77 -3.71 6.15
CA ARG A 149 -16.89 -2.83 5.79
C ARG A 149 -17.55 -2.17 7.00
N SER A 150 -17.60 -2.88 8.14
CA SER A 150 -18.28 -2.41 9.34
C SER A 150 -17.58 -2.90 10.59
N GLY A 151 -17.19 -1.99 11.47
CA GLY A 151 -16.49 -2.30 12.73
C GLY A 151 -17.39 -2.86 13.86
N ALA A 152 -18.71 -2.96 13.68
CA ALA A 152 -19.63 -3.43 14.73
C ALA A 152 -20.69 -4.39 14.18
N ALA A 153 -20.69 -5.59 14.73
CA ALA A 153 -21.80 -6.53 14.60
C ALA A 153 -22.79 -6.27 15.73
N GLY A 154 -23.96 -5.73 15.42
CA GLY A 154 -25.05 -5.58 16.41
C GLY A 154 -25.62 -6.92 16.84
N LEU A 155 -26.08 -7.06 18.09
CA LEU A 155 -26.69 -8.27 18.64
C LEU A 155 -27.99 -8.74 17.93
N GLY A 156 -28.51 -7.97 16.97
CA GLY A 156 -29.72 -8.29 16.20
C GLY A 156 -29.47 -8.82 14.78
N LEU A 157 -28.23 -8.95 14.34
CA LEU A 157 -27.90 -9.46 13.03
C LEU A 157 -27.90 -10.99 13.06
N GLY A 158 -28.77 -11.63 12.27
CA GLY A 158 -28.89 -13.09 12.20
C GLY A 158 -27.62 -13.76 11.67
N GLY A 159 -27.36 -14.99 12.14
CA GLY A 159 -26.25 -15.83 11.69
C GLY A 159 -25.35 -16.31 12.82
N PHE A 160 -24.68 -17.44 12.62
CA PHE A 160 -23.71 -17.99 13.59
C PHE A 160 -22.43 -17.14 13.64
N VAL A 161 -22.03 -16.60 12.49
CA VAL A 161 -20.94 -15.61 12.34
C VAL A 161 -21.47 -14.46 11.49
N VAL A 162 -21.24 -13.23 11.92
CA VAL A 162 -21.61 -12.04 11.16
C VAL A 162 -20.45 -11.66 10.25
N SER A 163 -20.70 -11.63 8.93
CA SER A 163 -19.71 -11.14 7.97
C SER A 163 -19.64 -9.62 8.03
N THR A 164 -18.49 -9.11 8.41
CA THR A 164 -18.18 -7.66 8.48
C THR A 164 -17.16 -7.24 7.44
N GLY A 165 -16.67 -8.18 6.64
CA GLY A 165 -15.61 -7.96 5.68
C GLY A 165 -16.01 -8.34 4.26
N GLU A 166 -15.34 -7.74 3.31
CA GLU A 166 -15.40 -8.05 1.90
C GLU A 166 -14.00 -8.37 1.37
N SER A 167 -13.94 -8.99 0.23
CA SER A 167 -12.71 -9.46 -0.41
C SER A 167 -12.40 -8.64 -1.64
N ILE A 168 -11.17 -8.13 -1.74
CA ILE A 168 -10.68 -7.49 -2.96
C ILE A 168 -9.54 -8.34 -3.52
N LEU A 169 -9.70 -8.86 -4.73
CA LEU A 169 -8.67 -9.60 -5.44
C LEU A 169 -7.90 -8.65 -6.36
N LEU A 170 -6.59 -8.67 -6.24
CA LEU A 170 -5.68 -7.85 -7.03
C LEU A 170 -4.84 -8.72 -7.97
N TYR A 171 -4.89 -8.39 -9.25
CA TYR A 171 -4.07 -8.97 -10.30
C TYR A 171 -3.27 -7.90 -11.04
N LYS A 172 -2.10 -8.24 -11.50
CA LYS A 172 -1.37 -7.50 -12.52
C LYS A 172 -1.60 -8.12 -13.90
N LYS A 173 -1.42 -7.35 -14.97
CA LYS A 173 -1.44 -7.90 -16.34
C LYS A 173 -0.22 -8.82 -16.56
N ASN A 174 0.99 -8.27 -16.59
CA ASN A 174 2.25 -9.01 -16.77
C ASN A 174 3.29 -8.60 -15.72
N ARG A 175 3.44 -7.32 -15.43
CA ARG A 175 4.41 -6.79 -14.46
C ARG A 175 3.77 -5.79 -13.51
N LEU A 176 4.38 -5.60 -12.35
CA LEU A 176 3.97 -4.53 -11.43
C LEU A 176 4.45 -3.16 -11.93
N PRO A 177 3.72 -2.08 -11.62
CA PRO A 177 4.21 -0.72 -11.83
C PRO A 177 5.55 -0.52 -11.12
N GLN A 178 6.42 0.30 -11.72
CA GLN A 178 7.75 0.59 -11.14
C GLN A 178 7.64 1.35 -9.81
N LYS A 179 6.69 2.27 -9.70
CA LYS A 179 6.46 3.06 -8.50
C LYS A 179 5.60 2.28 -7.51
N ARG A 180 6.13 2.06 -6.31
CA ARG A 180 5.34 1.48 -5.21
C ARG A 180 4.34 2.50 -4.70
N VAL A 181 3.14 2.04 -4.41
CA VAL A 181 2.16 2.83 -3.66
C VAL A 181 2.47 2.68 -2.18
N LEU A 182 2.63 3.80 -1.51
CA LEU A 182 2.88 3.88 -0.06
C LEU A 182 1.68 4.56 0.61
N SER A 183 1.36 4.12 1.80
CA SER A 183 0.44 4.83 2.68
C SER A 183 1.24 5.88 3.45
N HIS A 184 0.74 7.12 3.46
CA HIS A 184 1.30 8.22 4.23
C HIS A 184 0.34 8.52 5.38
N GLN A 185 0.73 8.21 6.60
CA GLN A 185 -0.09 8.42 7.78
C GLN A 185 0.62 9.42 8.70
N LEU A 186 -0.17 10.30 9.34
CA LEU A 186 0.36 11.13 10.41
C LEU A 186 1.03 10.27 11.47
N LEU A 187 2.16 10.76 11.98
CA LEU A 187 2.89 10.05 13.01
C LEU A 187 2.01 9.88 14.25
N ASP A 188 1.70 8.64 14.58
CA ASP A 188 0.86 8.30 15.74
C ASP A 188 1.60 8.45 17.07
N GLY A 189 0.87 8.67 18.16
CA GLY A 189 1.44 8.86 19.50
C GLY A 189 2.26 7.66 19.98
N LYS A 190 1.95 6.43 19.56
CA LYS A 190 2.72 5.23 19.90
C LYS A 190 4.10 5.24 19.20
N THR A 191 4.15 5.67 17.95
CA THR A 191 5.41 5.85 17.22
C THR A 191 6.20 7.01 17.78
N MET A 192 5.56 8.16 18.09
CA MET A 192 6.19 9.30 18.75
C MET A 192 6.86 8.90 20.08
N LYS A 193 6.16 8.11 20.91
CA LYS A 193 6.70 7.58 22.17
C LYS A 193 7.98 6.76 21.98
N ARG A 194 8.13 6.08 20.85
CA ARG A 194 9.35 5.31 20.52
C ARG A 194 10.51 6.19 20.05
N TYR A 195 10.23 7.33 19.41
CA TYR A 195 11.19 8.26 18.83
C TYR A 195 11.29 9.58 19.64
N ASN A 196 11.10 9.52 20.93
CA ASN A 196 11.01 10.70 21.78
C ASN A 196 12.36 11.24 22.26
N LYS A 197 13.47 10.78 21.69
CA LYS A 197 14.80 11.30 22.00
C LYS A 197 15.33 12.12 20.84
N ALA A 198 15.87 13.30 21.12
CA ALA A 198 16.52 14.16 20.15
C ALA A 198 18.01 14.33 20.51
N LEU A 199 18.89 14.16 19.55
CA LEU A 199 20.32 14.46 19.69
C LEU A 199 20.51 15.96 19.46
N VAL A 200 20.63 16.74 20.54
CA VAL A 200 20.78 18.20 20.46
C VAL A 200 22.20 18.55 19.96
N THR A 201 23.20 17.90 20.50
CA THR A 201 24.61 18.00 20.03
C THR A 201 25.32 16.67 20.24
N ALA A 202 26.15 16.31 19.29
CA ALA A 202 27.04 15.16 19.44
C ALA A 202 28.29 15.46 20.25
N GLY A 203 28.64 16.74 20.45
CA GLY A 203 29.87 17.16 21.13
C GLY A 203 31.13 16.81 20.33
N ASP A 204 32.26 16.79 21.04
CA ASP A 204 33.56 16.49 20.44
C ASP A 204 33.79 14.98 20.32
N ARG A 205 34.39 14.54 19.22
CA ARG A 205 34.67 13.12 18.98
C ARG A 205 36.15 12.79 19.03
N THR A 206 36.51 11.74 19.73
CA THR A 206 37.87 11.21 19.84
C THR A 206 37.92 9.79 19.25
N LEU A 207 38.92 9.54 18.41
CA LEU A 207 39.12 8.21 17.82
C LEU A 207 39.48 7.19 18.91
N VAL A 208 38.72 6.13 19.04
CA VAL A 208 38.96 5.04 20.01
C VAL A 208 39.66 3.87 19.33
N ARG A 209 39.24 3.54 18.10
CA ARG A 209 39.78 2.41 17.34
C ARG A 209 39.58 2.58 15.84
N GLU A 210 40.54 2.03 15.11
CA GLU A 210 40.52 1.92 13.66
C GLU A 210 40.89 0.48 13.26
N PHE A 211 40.17 -0.11 12.28
CA PHE A 211 40.44 -1.44 11.78
C PHE A 211 39.84 -1.63 10.38
N GLU A 212 40.32 -2.62 9.63
CA GLU A 212 39.77 -2.98 8.33
C GLU A 212 38.53 -3.88 8.46
N SER A 213 37.50 -3.58 7.69
CA SER A 213 36.29 -4.41 7.60
C SER A 213 36.60 -5.76 6.96
N LYS A 214 36.20 -6.86 7.59
CA LYS A 214 36.36 -8.23 7.07
C LYS A 214 35.56 -8.47 5.77
N SER A 215 34.56 -7.64 5.46
CA SER A 215 33.65 -7.86 4.32
C SER A 215 34.16 -7.24 3.02
N ASN A 216 34.90 -6.14 3.07
CA ASN A 216 35.34 -5.36 1.90
C ASN A 216 36.72 -4.73 2.03
N GLY A 217 37.44 -4.94 3.14
CA GLY A 217 38.75 -4.35 3.37
C GLY A 217 38.75 -2.84 3.67
N GLU A 218 37.58 -2.20 3.64
CA GLU A 218 37.45 -0.77 3.89
C GLU A 218 37.68 -0.43 5.37
N LEU A 219 38.17 0.80 5.60
CA LEU A 219 38.51 1.27 6.94
C LEU A 219 37.26 1.58 7.78
N VAL A 220 37.25 1.06 9.00
CA VAL A 220 36.20 1.31 10.00
C VAL A 220 36.82 2.14 11.14
N LYS A 221 36.23 3.30 11.44
CA LYS A 221 36.67 4.19 12.51
C LYS A 221 35.63 4.32 13.60
N VAL A 222 35.99 4.02 14.83
CA VAL A 222 35.11 4.14 16.01
C VAL A 222 35.51 5.34 16.81
N PHE A 223 34.57 6.25 17.05
CA PHE A 223 34.80 7.48 17.84
C PHE A 223 33.92 7.46 19.10
N ARG A 224 34.47 7.94 20.20
CA ARG A 224 33.74 8.25 21.42
C ARG A 224 33.48 9.74 21.48
N HIS A 225 32.31 10.14 21.92
CA HIS A 225 31.91 11.53 22.04
C HIS A 225 31.89 11.98 23.51
N THR A 226 32.28 13.24 23.73
CA THR A 226 32.24 13.95 25.02
C THR A 226 31.46 15.25 24.82
N GLY A 227 30.75 15.70 25.87
CA GLY A 227 29.92 16.91 25.77
C GLY A 227 28.69 16.76 24.89
N PHE A 228 28.26 15.53 24.62
CA PHE A 228 27.01 15.29 23.88
C PHE A 228 25.78 15.58 24.74
N GLU A 229 24.68 15.97 24.11
CA GLU A 229 23.43 16.25 24.79
C GLU A 229 22.25 15.52 24.05
N ILE A 230 21.51 14.77 24.83
CA ILE A 230 20.28 14.08 24.36
C ILE A 230 19.10 14.60 25.17
N LYS A 231 18.16 15.26 24.50
CA LYS A 231 16.89 15.71 25.08
C LYS A 231 15.83 14.61 24.92
N THR A 232 15.00 14.43 25.94
CA THR A 232 13.82 13.56 25.85
C THR A 232 12.56 14.43 25.77
N ILE A 233 11.78 14.28 24.72
CA ILE A 233 10.51 14.97 24.55
C ILE A 233 9.43 14.20 25.33
N SER A 234 8.74 14.91 26.22
CA SER A 234 7.71 14.32 27.06
C SER A 234 6.37 14.22 26.33
N LEU A 235 5.80 13.02 26.27
CA LEU A 235 4.45 12.78 25.75
C LEU A 235 3.40 12.71 26.88
N ALA A 236 3.72 13.22 28.07
CA ALA A 236 2.73 13.29 29.15
C ALA A 236 1.55 14.18 28.72
N LYS A 237 0.31 13.71 28.99
CA LYS A 237 -0.95 14.37 28.61
C LYS A 237 -1.02 14.66 27.11
N PHE A 238 -0.66 13.68 26.28
CA PHE A 238 -0.60 13.81 24.82
C PHE A 238 -1.90 14.37 24.24
N GLU A 239 -3.06 13.87 24.68
CA GLU A 239 -4.36 14.30 24.17
C GLU A 239 -4.68 15.79 24.47
N GLU A 240 -4.17 16.32 25.57
CA GLU A 240 -4.36 17.73 25.97
C GLU A 240 -3.35 18.68 25.30
N ARG A 241 -2.17 18.17 24.91
CA ARG A 241 -1.02 18.92 24.40
C ARG A 241 -0.57 18.46 23.01
N GLU A 242 -1.45 17.86 22.25
CA GLU A 242 -1.08 17.22 20.98
C GLU A 242 -0.41 18.19 20.00
N GLU A 243 -0.94 19.38 19.81
CA GLU A 243 -0.38 20.39 18.88
C GLU A 243 1.01 20.85 19.32
N GLU A 244 1.21 21.12 20.61
CA GLU A 244 2.49 21.53 21.19
C GLU A 244 3.57 20.44 20.99
N ILE A 245 3.21 19.18 21.29
CA ILE A 245 4.11 18.04 21.16
C ILE A 245 4.45 17.78 19.68
N ARG A 246 3.48 17.89 18.78
CA ARG A 246 3.72 17.76 17.34
C ARG A 246 4.64 18.85 16.81
N SER A 247 4.48 20.09 17.25
CA SER A 247 5.39 21.19 16.92
C SER A 247 6.82 20.90 17.39
N GLU A 248 6.99 20.47 18.66
CA GLU A 248 8.30 20.12 19.21
C GLU A 248 8.95 18.96 18.44
N PHE A 249 8.17 17.98 17.99
CA PHE A 249 8.65 16.90 17.13
C PHE A 249 9.07 17.41 15.74
N ALA A 250 8.29 18.30 15.13
CA ALA A 250 8.61 18.88 13.83
C ALA A 250 9.91 19.72 13.90
N GLU A 251 10.10 20.54 14.94
CA GLU A 251 11.31 21.33 15.17
C GLU A 251 12.57 20.46 15.32
N ASN A 252 12.43 19.29 15.94
CA ASN A 252 13.54 18.37 16.19
C ASN A 252 13.62 17.22 15.17
N PHE A 253 12.84 17.24 14.08
CA PHE A 253 12.67 16.12 13.15
C PHE A 253 13.96 15.47 12.68
N GLU A 254 14.94 16.27 12.30
CA GLU A 254 16.24 15.80 11.79
C GLU A 254 17.07 15.02 12.81
N THR A 255 16.83 15.25 14.10
CA THR A 255 17.63 14.74 15.22
C THR A 255 16.88 13.73 16.09
N LEU A 256 15.59 13.48 15.79
CA LEU A 256 14.79 12.49 16.51
C LEU A 256 15.24 11.07 16.20
N PHE A 257 15.42 10.28 17.24
CA PHE A 257 15.82 8.89 17.13
C PHE A 257 15.21 7.99 18.19
N ARG A 258 15.32 6.71 17.95
CA ARG A 258 15.16 5.65 18.95
C ARG A 258 16.41 4.77 18.96
N THR A 259 16.66 4.06 20.04
CA THR A 259 17.68 3.03 20.10
C THR A 259 17.09 1.66 19.80
N ASN A 260 17.84 0.84 19.07
CA ASN A 260 17.52 -0.54 18.78
C ASN A 260 18.60 -1.46 19.31
N GLN A 261 18.21 -2.55 19.94
CA GLN A 261 19.14 -3.62 20.25
C GLN A 261 19.69 -4.22 18.96
N ILE A 262 20.98 -4.56 18.97
CA ILE A 262 21.61 -5.22 17.84
C ILE A 262 21.11 -6.66 17.69
N GLN A 263 20.96 -7.11 16.45
CA GLN A 263 20.59 -8.50 16.16
C GLN A 263 21.72 -9.45 16.53
N LYS A 264 21.37 -10.56 17.18
CA LYS A 264 22.36 -11.55 17.66
C LYS A 264 23.18 -12.18 16.53
N GLU A 265 22.63 -12.22 15.32
CA GLU A 265 23.28 -12.76 14.12
C GLU A 265 24.27 -11.80 13.46
N ASN A 266 24.22 -10.51 13.79
CA ASN A 266 25.11 -9.51 13.20
C ASN A 266 26.44 -9.41 13.98
N GLN A 267 27.41 -10.24 13.58
CA GLN A 267 28.73 -10.30 14.20
C GLN A 267 29.47 -8.96 14.18
N PHE A 268 29.43 -8.22 13.06
CA PHE A 268 30.06 -6.92 12.93
C PHE A 268 29.55 -5.93 13.97
N GLN A 269 28.24 -5.82 14.15
CA GLN A 269 27.69 -4.93 15.18
C GLN A 269 28.02 -5.40 16.61
N ARG A 270 28.09 -6.70 16.87
CA ARG A 270 28.51 -7.20 18.19
C ARG A 270 29.96 -6.85 18.51
N ASP A 271 30.85 -6.99 17.52
CA ASP A 271 32.25 -6.63 17.68
C ASP A 271 32.41 -5.12 17.97
N LEU A 272 31.63 -4.27 17.27
CA LEU A 272 31.60 -2.84 17.54
C LEU A 272 31.11 -2.50 18.95
N VAL A 273 29.99 -3.06 19.37
CA VAL A 273 29.39 -2.77 20.67
C VAL A 273 30.24 -3.27 21.82
N SER A 274 31.04 -4.31 21.62
CA SER A 274 32.01 -4.77 22.64
C SER A 274 33.11 -3.75 22.98
N LEU A 275 33.28 -2.75 22.09
CA LEU A 275 34.24 -1.65 22.28
C LEU A 275 33.64 -0.41 23.00
N MET A 276 32.32 -0.43 23.26
CA MET A 276 31.54 0.70 23.72
C MET A 276 31.11 0.50 25.16
N ASP A 277 31.25 1.54 25.97
CA ASP A 277 30.57 1.62 27.26
C ASP A 277 29.13 2.20 27.09
N LYS A 278 28.34 2.09 28.15
CA LYS A 278 26.93 2.53 28.13
C LYS A 278 26.71 3.99 28.43
N SER A 279 27.75 4.72 28.86
CA SER A 279 27.64 6.08 29.35
C SER A 279 27.95 7.14 28.31
N HIS A 280 28.55 6.76 27.19
CA HIS A 280 28.96 7.69 26.14
C HIS A 280 28.17 7.45 24.82
N LEU A 281 28.14 8.52 24.02
CA LEU A 281 27.74 8.44 22.63
C LEU A 281 28.93 7.98 21.79
N TYR A 282 28.69 7.06 20.85
CA TYR A 282 29.69 6.59 19.91
C TYR A 282 29.23 6.81 18.49
N THR A 283 30.15 7.09 17.57
CA THR A 283 29.93 7.04 16.14
C THR A 283 30.91 6.09 15.47
N VAL A 284 30.43 5.43 14.42
CA VAL A 284 31.22 4.51 13.60
C VAL A 284 31.13 4.95 12.15
N ASP A 285 32.26 5.41 11.61
CA ASP A 285 32.38 5.71 10.18
C ASP A 285 32.84 4.46 9.44
N TYR A 286 32.06 4.01 8.45
CA TYR A 286 32.36 2.82 7.65
C TYR A 286 31.70 2.87 6.28
N THR A 287 32.20 2.07 5.34
CA THR A 287 31.61 1.91 4.00
C THR A 287 30.93 0.54 3.91
N PRO A 288 29.57 0.46 3.85
CA PRO A 288 28.89 -0.82 3.75
C PRO A 288 29.15 -1.53 2.42
N SER A 289 29.33 -2.86 2.47
CA SER A 289 29.50 -3.71 1.28
C SER A 289 28.18 -4.17 0.65
N ARG A 290 27.03 -3.86 1.27
CA ARG A 290 25.67 -4.24 0.79
C ARG A 290 24.63 -3.28 1.35
N GLY A 291 23.48 -3.22 0.68
CA GLY A 291 22.30 -2.51 1.14
C GLY A 291 22.16 -1.08 0.60
N LYS A 292 21.26 -0.29 1.17
CA LYS A 292 20.88 1.06 0.69
C LYS A 292 22.06 2.03 0.55
N HIS A 293 23.09 1.87 1.38
CA HIS A 293 24.28 2.75 1.44
C HIS A 293 25.56 2.05 0.93
N GLU A 294 25.44 1.00 0.13
CA GLU A 294 26.56 0.27 -0.43
C GLU A 294 27.55 1.22 -1.13
N GLY A 295 28.84 1.08 -0.79
CA GLY A 295 29.93 1.88 -1.35
C GLY A 295 29.97 3.35 -0.93
N LYS A 296 29.11 3.79 0.00
CA LYS A 296 29.09 5.17 0.49
C LYS A 296 29.51 5.24 1.94
N LEU A 297 30.41 6.17 2.27
CA LEU A 297 30.80 6.43 3.65
C LEU A 297 29.53 6.75 4.48
N THR A 298 29.31 5.99 5.54
CA THR A 298 28.12 6.05 6.38
C THR A 298 28.55 6.13 7.84
N THR A 299 27.91 7.01 8.62
CA THR A 299 28.11 7.12 10.05
C THR A 299 26.96 6.49 10.82
N LEU A 300 27.24 5.48 11.62
CA LEU A 300 26.31 4.89 12.58
C LEU A 300 26.49 5.54 13.95
N TYR A 301 25.38 5.74 14.65
CA TYR A 301 25.35 6.30 16.00
C TYR A 301 24.92 5.23 17.00
N TYR A 302 25.59 5.21 18.16
CA TYR A 302 25.31 4.29 19.25
C TYR A 302 25.23 5.03 20.58
N TYR A 303 24.23 4.71 21.37
CA TYR A 303 24.08 5.18 22.74
C TYR A 303 23.57 4.04 23.63
N ASN A 304 24.09 3.94 24.85
CA ASN A 304 23.80 2.81 25.75
C ASN A 304 24.11 1.43 25.10
N ALA A 305 25.12 1.38 24.22
CA ALA A 305 25.47 0.21 23.43
C ALA A 305 24.35 -0.29 22.48
N GLU A 306 23.42 0.58 22.10
CA GLU A 306 22.33 0.33 21.15
C GLU A 306 22.45 1.25 19.93
N LEU A 307 22.07 0.75 18.76
CA LEU A 307 22.13 1.47 17.48
C LEU A 307 20.99 2.50 17.37
N PHE A 308 21.29 3.71 16.89
CA PHE A 308 20.26 4.68 16.53
C PHE A 308 19.48 4.25 15.30
N ALA A 309 18.17 4.48 15.36
CA ALA A 309 17.29 4.52 14.21
C ALA A 309 16.67 5.91 14.16
N TRP A 310 17.02 6.69 13.15
CA TRP A 310 16.52 8.05 12.97
C TRP A 310 15.08 8.06 12.49
N LEU A 311 14.27 9.01 12.96
CA LEU A 311 12.89 9.17 12.48
C LEU A 311 12.86 9.55 11.00
N LYS A 312 13.74 10.45 10.58
CA LYS A 312 13.88 10.91 9.18
C LYS A 312 14.18 9.81 8.16
N ASP A 313 14.70 8.65 8.60
CA ASP A 313 14.94 7.51 7.69
C ASP A 313 13.63 6.80 7.28
N THR A 314 12.53 7.02 8.01
CA THR A 314 11.26 6.33 7.86
C THR A 314 10.04 7.25 7.83
N ALA A 315 10.24 8.54 7.98
CA ALA A 315 9.19 9.55 7.98
C ALA A 315 9.64 10.78 7.19
N GLU A 316 8.71 11.62 6.83
CA GLU A 316 8.91 12.87 6.08
C GLU A 316 8.23 14.01 6.82
N LEU A 317 8.84 15.19 6.80
CA LEU A 317 8.26 16.41 7.33
C LEU A 317 7.78 17.28 6.15
N SER A 318 6.50 17.58 6.09
CA SER A 318 5.88 18.47 5.12
C SER A 318 4.84 19.35 5.80
N ASP A 319 4.87 20.64 5.53
CA ASP A 319 3.92 21.62 6.08
C ASP A 319 3.76 21.56 7.61
N GLY A 320 4.88 21.32 8.31
CA GLY A 320 4.90 21.21 9.77
C GLY A 320 4.35 19.88 10.32
N GLN A 321 3.94 18.96 9.46
CA GLN A 321 3.41 17.66 9.85
C GLN A 321 4.41 16.54 9.51
N ILE A 322 4.61 15.65 10.46
CA ILE A 322 5.43 14.44 10.25
C ILE A 322 4.52 13.29 9.81
N THR A 323 4.80 12.77 8.62
CA THR A 323 4.12 11.60 8.06
C THR A 323 5.07 10.44 7.94
N LYS A 324 4.59 9.25 8.23
CA LYS A 324 5.35 8.01 8.06
C LYS A 324 4.86 7.28 6.83
N SER A 325 5.78 6.95 5.93
CA SER A 325 5.49 6.09 4.79
C SER A 325 5.57 4.62 5.19
N SER A 326 4.53 3.87 4.89
CA SER A 326 4.50 2.42 5.09
C SER A 326 4.01 1.71 3.84
N SER A 327 4.38 0.45 3.68
CA SER A 327 3.78 -0.39 2.63
C SER A 327 2.30 -0.59 2.93
N ILE A 328 1.48 -0.56 1.89
CA ILE A 328 0.06 -0.93 2.01
C ILE A 328 -0.02 -2.40 2.43
N THR A 329 -0.83 -2.69 3.42
CA THR A 329 -1.13 -4.04 3.89
C THR A 329 -2.26 -4.67 3.07
N ASN A 330 -2.50 -5.96 3.26
CA ASN A 330 -3.65 -6.65 2.67
C ASN A 330 -4.84 -6.81 3.65
N VAL A 331 -4.84 -6.04 4.72
CA VAL A 331 -5.99 -5.88 5.62
C VAL A 331 -6.26 -4.38 5.70
N TRP A 332 -7.43 -3.97 5.26
CA TRP A 332 -7.88 -2.58 5.28
C TRP A 332 -9.02 -2.45 6.28
N THR A 333 -8.79 -1.68 7.31
CA THR A 333 -9.75 -1.49 8.38
C THR A 333 -10.68 -0.32 8.06
N HIS A 334 -11.87 -0.37 8.60
CA HIS A 334 -12.87 0.70 8.50
C HIS A 334 -12.33 2.07 8.97
N SER A 335 -11.39 2.09 9.91
CA SER A 335 -10.76 3.33 10.39
C SER A 335 -9.72 3.90 9.42
N GLU A 336 -9.12 3.06 8.57
CA GLU A 336 -8.13 3.48 7.57
C GLU A 336 -8.78 3.97 6.28
N ILE A 337 -9.97 3.46 5.96
CA ILE A 337 -10.76 3.87 4.80
C ILE A 337 -12.10 4.39 5.33
N PRO A 338 -12.24 5.72 5.50
CA PRO A 338 -13.49 6.30 5.95
C PRO A 338 -14.61 5.94 4.97
N LYS A 339 -15.78 5.64 5.51
CA LYS A 339 -16.98 5.43 4.68
C LYS A 339 -17.21 6.68 3.85
N ALA A 340 -17.40 6.51 2.56
CA ALA A 340 -18.02 7.54 1.76
C ALA A 340 -19.35 7.91 2.41
N ASP A 341 -19.59 9.19 2.58
CA ASP A 341 -20.89 9.67 3.06
C ASP A 341 -21.88 9.56 1.91
N ILE A 342 -22.57 8.41 1.84
CA ILE A 342 -23.54 8.09 0.79
C ILE A 342 -24.58 9.22 0.64
N ALA A 343 -24.93 9.90 1.75
CA ALA A 343 -25.84 11.03 1.71
C ALA A 343 -25.28 12.27 0.99
N SER A 344 -23.96 12.44 0.98
CA SER A 344 -23.27 13.55 0.27
C SER A 344 -22.99 13.25 -1.19
N GLU A 345 -22.99 11.97 -1.59
CA GLU A 345 -22.69 11.53 -2.95
C GLU A 345 -23.95 11.31 -3.82
N GLY A 346 -25.14 11.61 -3.29
CA GLY A 346 -26.40 11.58 -4.04
C GLY A 346 -26.87 10.16 -4.41
N GLY A 347 -26.50 9.17 -3.59
CA GLY A 347 -26.95 7.79 -3.68
C GLY A 347 -28.35 7.57 -3.09
#